data_a6b8b9ebbdf154e6a32ac7462c39c180
#
_entry.id   a6b8b9ebbdf154e6a32ac7462c39c180
#
_cell.length_a   1.000
_cell.length_b   1.000
_cell.length_c   1.000
_cell.angle_alpha   90.00
_cell.angle_beta   90.00
_cell.angle_gamma   90.00
#
_symmetry.space_group_name_H-M   'P 1'
#
loop_
_entity.id
_entity.type
_entity.pdbx_description
1 polymer ?
#
loop_
_entity_poly.entity_id
_entity_poly.type
_entity_poly.pdbx_seq_one_letter_code
_entity_poly.pdbx_strand_id
1 'polypeptide(L)'
;LYIFLNNAAINTPTFNLARIFANISLTLFGGGYVFIPYLDKIIVEQLDWLTQREFIDSIAMGQITPGPILITATFVGYKINGIVGAFIATISIFLPSSVIIIFFSRIYDFFKRNDFFKVMIKGFKIGIIGLICYAGYIIMFREEIFNSFNISFIRSCLNIVIRIL
;
A
#
# COMPACT_ATOMS: atom_id res chain seq x y z
N LEU A 1 20.73 -1.83 6.06
CA LEU A 1 19.80 -0.75 5.72
C LEU A 1 19.90 0.38 6.75
N TYR A 2 19.98 0.03 8.03
CA TYR A 2 20.10 0.99 9.16
C TYR A 2 21.36 1.88 9.10
N ILE A 3 22.48 1.34 8.62
CA ILE A 3 23.78 2.04 8.50
C ILE A 3 23.74 3.13 7.40
N PHE A 4 22.92 2.93 6.36
CA PHE A 4 22.77 3.93 5.30
C PHE A 4 21.93 5.16 5.71
N LEU A 5 21.06 5.03 6.71
CA LEU A 5 20.23 6.12 7.21
C LEU A 5 21.00 7.10 8.09
N ASN A 6 22.10 6.66 8.73
CA ASN A 6 22.83 7.45 9.74
C ASN A 6 23.97 8.32 9.19
N ASN A 7 24.29 8.24 7.90
CA ASN A 7 25.47 8.92 7.32
C ASN A 7 25.17 10.11 6.40
N ALA A 8 23.99 10.70 6.43
CA ALA A 8 23.69 11.86 5.61
C ALA A 8 23.26 13.06 6.46
N ALA A 9 24.25 13.77 6.96
CA ALA A 9 24.13 15.15 7.40
C ALA A 9 23.83 16.07 6.20
N ILE A 10 22.63 15.97 5.62
CA ILE A 10 22.07 17.02 4.80
C ILE A 10 20.81 17.48 5.55
N ASN A 11 20.96 18.54 6.30
CA ASN A 11 20.07 19.08 7.32
C ASN A 11 18.80 19.77 6.79
N THR A 12 18.18 19.26 5.72
CA THR A 12 16.86 19.75 5.34
C THR A 12 15.83 18.61 5.56
N PRO A 13 14.78 18.84 6.36
CA PRO A 13 13.75 17.83 6.62
C PRO A 13 13.14 17.28 5.33
N THR A 14 13.13 18.09 4.30
CA THR A 14 12.64 17.79 2.96
C THR A 14 13.43 16.70 2.23
N PHE A 15 14.76 16.73 2.30
CA PHE A 15 15.61 15.73 1.65
C PHE A 15 15.53 14.37 2.37
N ASN A 16 15.50 14.39 3.69
CA ASN A 16 15.32 13.17 4.48
C ASN A 16 13.96 12.53 4.20
N LEU A 17 12.91 13.34 4.09
CA LEU A 17 11.57 12.90 3.69
C LEU A 17 11.60 12.18 2.33
N ALA A 18 12.18 12.81 1.32
CA ALA A 18 12.30 12.23 -0.02
C ALA A 18 13.03 10.87 -0.01
N ARG A 19 14.16 10.80 0.69
CA ARG A 19 14.97 9.59 0.80
C ARG A 19 14.23 8.45 1.52
N ILE A 20 13.52 8.76 2.60
CA ILE A 20 12.76 7.77 3.36
C ILE A 20 11.63 7.20 2.48
N PHE A 21 10.84 8.05 1.84
CA PHE A 21 9.75 7.59 0.97
C PHE A 21 10.25 6.85 -0.27
N ALA A 22 11.37 7.24 -0.85
CA ALA A 22 11.98 6.50 -1.95
C ALA A 22 12.45 5.10 -1.52
N ASN A 23 13.10 4.97 -0.35
CA ASN A 23 13.50 3.68 0.20
C ASN A 23 12.29 2.81 0.53
N ILE A 24 11.24 3.38 1.09
CA ILE A 24 9.98 2.69 1.36
C ILE A 24 9.40 2.15 0.04
N SER A 25 9.34 2.96 -1.01
CA SER A 25 8.86 2.55 -2.34
C SER A 25 9.61 1.35 -2.92
N LEU A 26 10.93 1.28 -2.70
CA LEU A 26 11.78 0.18 -3.18
C LEU A 26 11.66 -1.10 -2.35
N THR A 27 11.33 -0.98 -1.06
CA THR A 27 11.29 -2.10 -0.12
C THR A 27 9.89 -2.67 0.08
N LEU A 28 8.86 -1.98 -0.39
CA LEU A 28 7.46 -2.39 -0.25
C LEU A 28 7.11 -3.51 -1.23
N PHE A 29 7.42 -4.73 -0.84
CA PHE A 29 6.91 -5.94 -1.47
C PHE A 29 5.74 -6.50 -0.65
N GLY A 30 4.59 -6.74 -1.28
CA GLY A 30 3.51 -7.48 -0.62
C GLY A 30 2.23 -6.70 -0.30
N GLY A 31 2.08 -5.50 -0.84
CA GLY A 31 0.83 -4.73 -0.75
C GLY A 31 0.86 -3.56 0.23
N GLY A 32 -0.06 -2.63 0.04
CA GLY A 32 -0.10 -1.35 0.73
C GLY A 32 -0.33 -1.42 2.24
N TYR A 33 -0.86 -2.53 2.77
CA TYR A 33 -1.12 -2.66 4.20
C TYR A 33 0.15 -2.78 5.05
N VAL A 34 1.25 -3.31 4.50
CA VAL A 34 2.56 -3.36 5.19
C VAL A 34 3.19 -1.96 5.29
N PHE A 35 2.74 -1.04 4.43
CA PHE A 35 3.20 0.34 4.40
C PHE A 35 2.88 1.10 5.70
N ILE A 36 1.68 0.94 6.24
CA ILE A 36 1.21 1.66 7.43
C ILE A 36 2.07 1.37 8.66
N PRO A 37 2.26 0.11 9.12
CA PRO A 37 3.10 -0.16 10.28
C PRO A 37 4.59 0.17 10.05
N TYR A 38 5.05 0.13 8.80
CA TYR A 38 6.42 0.51 8.47
C TYR A 38 6.62 2.04 8.57
N LEU A 39 5.65 2.83 8.13
CA LEU A 39 5.66 4.29 8.30
C LEU A 39 5.58 4.69 9.76
N ASP A 40 4.70 4.06 10.53
CA ASP A 40 4.55 4.31 11.98
C ASP A 40 5.89 4.18 12.69
N LYS A 41 6.55 3.06 12.47
CA LYS A 41 7.86 2.78 13.06
C LYS A 41 8.93 3.81 12.70
N ILE A 42 8.93 4.32 11.46
CA ILE A 42 9.96 5.27 11.02
C ILE A 42 9.62 6.70 11.46
N ILE A 43 8.40 7.14 11.18
CA ILE A 43 8.02 8.55 11.29
C ILE A 43 7.62 8.92 12.72
N VAL A 44 6.96 8.00 13.43
CA VAL A 44 6.52 8.22 14.80
C VAL A 44 7.58 7.74 15.80
N GLU A 45 7.99 6.46 15.74
CA GLU A 45 8.87 5.88 16.76
C GLU A 45 10.33 6.28 16.62
N GLN A 46 10.88 6.38 15.39
CA GLN A 46 12.31 6.62 15.19
C GLN A 46 12.68 8.08 14.97
N LEU A 47 11.87 8.82 14.24
CA LEU A 47 12.15 10.20 13.86
C LEU A 47 11.37 11.22 14.67
N ASP A 48 10.31 10.81 15.35
CA ASP A 48 9.42 11.68 16.15
C ASP A 48 8.95 12.93 15.36
N TRP A 49 8.70 12.72 14.04
CA TRP A 49 8.26 13.80 13.16
C TRP A 49 6.76 14.07 13.27
N LEU A 50 6.00 13.05 13.64
CA LEU A 50 4.55 13.13 13.85
C LEU A 50 4.20 12.47 15.18
N THR A 51 3.22 13.03 15.86
CA THR A 51 2.56 12.35 16.96
C THR A 51 1.72 11.18 16.45
N GLN A 52 1.49 10.18 17.28
CA GLN A 52 0.63 9.03 16.94
C GLN A 52 -0.74 9.47 16.43
N ARG A 53 -1.30 10.54 16.98
CA ARG A 53 -2.60 11.08 16.59
C ARG A 53 -2.58 11.67 15.18
N GLU A 54 -1.57 12.48 14.87
CA GLU A 54 -1.41 13.07 13.51
C GLU A 54 -1.15 12.01 12.45
N PHE A 55 -0.44 10.94 12.82
CA PHE A 55 -0.23 9.81 11.93
C PHE A 55 -1.53 9.07 11.62
N ILE A 56 -2.37 8.78 12.64
CA ILE A 56 -3.69 8.18 12.48
C ILE A 56 -4.60 9.06 11.61
N ASP A 57 -4.60 10.38 11.83
CA ASP A 57 -5.35 11.33 11.03
C ASP A 57 -4.91 11.28 9.55
N SER A 58 -3.59 11.15 9.30
CA SER A 58 -3.04 11.04 7.95
C SER A 58 -3.48 9.74 7.25
N ILE A 59 -3.55 8.63 7.99
CA ILE A 59 -4.07 7.36 7.47
C ILE A 59 -5.56 7.50 7.14
N ALA A 60 -6.35 8.07 8.04
CA ALA A 60 -7.78 8.27 7.84
C ALA A 60 -8.06 9.11 6.58
N MET A 61 -7.35 10.20 6.40
CA MET A 61 -7.46 11.04 5.20
C MET A 61 -7.05 10.29 3.93
N GLY A 62 -5.99 9.48 4.00
CA GLY A 62 -5.55 8.62 2.90
C GLY A 62 -6.58 7.56 2.52
N GLN A 63 -7.33 7.01 3.50
CA GLN A 63 -8.37 5.99 3.27
C GLN A 63 -9.68 6.60 2.72
N ILE A 64 -10.03 7.83 3.09
CA ILE A 64 -11.20 8.53 2.57
C ILE A 64 -10.99 8.91 1.10
N THR A 65 -9.76 9.20 0.71
CA THR A 65 -9.43 9.57 -0.67
C THR A 65 -9.49 8.32 -1.56
N PRO A 66 -10.31 8.30 -2.62
CA PRO A 66 -10.39 7.15 -3.53
C PRO A 66 -9.08 6.98 -4.30
N GLY A 67 -8.26 6.01 -3.89
CA GLY A 67 -6.96 5.76 -4.51
C GLY A 67 -6.14 4.70 -3.76
N PRO A 68 -4.88 4.48 -4.18
CA PRO A 68 -4.00 3.54 -3.50
C PRO A 68 -3.65 4.04 -2.10
N ILE A 69 -3.48 3.11 -1.15
CA ILE A 69 -3.09 3.40 0.25
C ILE A 69 -1.85 4.30 0.34
N LEU A 70 -0.99 4.26 -0.67
CA LEU A 70 0.21 5.11 -0.79
C LEU A 70 -0.09 6.63 -0.78
N ILE A 71 -1.35 7.05 -1.04
CA ILE A 71 -1.78 8.45 -0.89
C ILE A 71 -1.58 8.95 0.54
N THR A 72 -1.64 8.07 1.54
CA THR A 72 -1.30 8.40 2.93
C THR A 72 0.07 9.10 3.03
N ALA A 73 1.05 8.73 2.19
CA ALA A 73 2.34 9.40 2.14
C ALA A 73 2.25 10.89 1.81
N THR A 74 1.31 11.29 0.96
CA THR A 74 1.06 12.69 0.61
C THR A 74 0.59 13.47 1.84
N PHE A 75 -0.33 12.90 2.61
CA PHE A 75 -0.84 13.53 3.83
C PHE A 75 0.22 13.60 4.93
N VAL A 76 1.01 12.54 5.11
CA VAL A 76 2.15 12.53 6.02
C VAL A 76 3.16 13.61 5.62
N GLY A 77 3.50 13.70 4.33
CA GLY A 77 4.39 14.74 3.81
C GLY A 77 3.85 16.15 4.04
N TYR A 78 2.53 16.34 3.87
CA TYR A 78 1.87 17.61 4.17
C TYR A 78 1.98 17.99 5.65
N LYS A 79 1.79 17.06 6.54
CA LYS A 79 1.92 17.30 7.99
C LYS A 79 3.34 17.69 8.39
N ILE A 80 4.35 17.12 7.75
CA ILE A 80 5.77 17.36 8.08
C ILE A 80 6.26 18.71 7.51
N ASN A 81 5.94 19.04 6.27
CA ASN A 81 6.47 20.23 5.59
C ASN A 81 5.46 20.91 4.63
N GLY A 82 4.19 20.94 5.00
CA GLY A 82 3.13 21.60 4.23
C GLY A 82 3.00 21.09 2.79
N ILE A 83 2.60 21.98 1.89
CA ILE A 83 2.36 21.65 0.47
C ILE A 83 3.63 21.10 -0.20
N VAL A 84 4.79 21.66 0.09
CA VAL A 84 6.07 21.21 -0.48
C VAL A 84 6.40 19.78 -0.03
N GLY A 85 6.16 19.46 1.26
CA GLY A 85 6.31 18.11 1.79
C GLY A 85 5.38 17.11 1.12
N ALA A 86 4.12 17.49 0.85
CA ALA A 86 3.17 16.65 0.14
C ALA A 86 3.64 16.29 -1.27
N PHE A 87 4.09 17.26 -2.06
CA PHE A 87 4.62 17.04 -3.40
C PHE A 87 5.85 16.12 -3.40
N ILE A 88 6.79 16.39 -2.51
CA ILE A 88 8.03 15.61 -2.42
C ILE A 88 7.74 14.18 -1.98
N ALA A 89 6.91 13.96 -0.97
CA ALA A 89 6.52 12.64 -0.52
C ALA A 89 5.85 11.85 -1.66
N THR A 90 4.92 12.48 -2.39
CA THR A 90 4.22 11.87 -3.51
C THR A 90 5.18 11.46 -4.63
N ILE A 91 6.04 12.36 -5.07
CA ILE A 91 7.02 12.07 -6.13
C ILE A 91 7.97 10.96 -5.67
N SER A 92 8.46 11.04 -4.44
CA SER A 92 9.45 10.11 -3.90
C SER A 92 8.91 8.70 -3.72
N ILE A 93 7.61 8.53 -3.46
CA ILE A 93 7.02 7.20 -3.31
C ILE A 93 6.63 6.57 -4.66
N PHE A 94 6.19 7.36 -5.64
CA PHE A 94 5.76 6.84 -6.93
C PHE A 94 6.87 6.75 -7.97
N LEU A 95 7.85 7.65 -7.94
CA LEU A 95 8.90 7.72 -8.96
C LEU A 95 9.77 6.46 -9.01
N PRO A 96 10.32 5.93 -7.89
CA PRO A 96 11.16 4.74 -7.95
C PRO A 96 10.42 3.51 -8.48
N SER A 97 9.20 3.27 -8.02
CA SER A 97 8.36 2.15 -8.49
C SER A 97 8.01 2.28 -9.97
N SER A 98 7.72 3.50 -10.45
CA SER A 98 7.45 3.77 -11.86
C SER A 98 8.68 3.50 -12.75
N VAL A 99 9.87 3.94 -12.32
CA VAL A 99 11.13 3.69 -13.04
C VAL A 99 11.41 2.18 -13.13
N ILE A 100 11.21 1.46 -12.03
CA ILE A 100 11.37 0.00 -12.01
C ILE A 100 10.43 -0.66 -13.01
N ILE A 101 9.15 -0.29 -13.02
CA ILE A 101 8.16 -0.87 -13.94
C ILE A 101 8.54 -0.61 -15.40
N ILE A 102 8.97 0.62 -15.74
CA ILE A 102 9.40 0.96 -17.10
C ILE A 102 10.63 0.13 -17.51
N PHE A 103 11.60 -0.04 -16.60
CA PHE A 103 12.80 -0.84 -16.86
C PHE A 103 12.45 -2.32 -17.05
N PHE A 104 11.63 -2.89 -16.15
CA PHE A 104 11.18 -4.27 -16.26
C PHE A 104 10.28 -4.53 -17.47
N SER A 105 9.50 -3.56 -17.90
CA SER A 105 8.69 -3.66 -19.13
C SER A 105 9.55 -3.96 -20.36
N ARG A 106 10.70 -3.30 -20.48
CA ARG A 106 11.63 -3.57 -21.59
C ARG A 106 12.28 -4.95 -21.52
N ILE A 107 12.64 -5.36 -20.31
CA ILE A 107 13.20 -6.69 -20.06
C ILE A 107 12.13 -7.78 -20.32
N TYR A 108 10.90 -7.54 -19.92
CA TYR A 108 9.78 -8.45 -20.13
C TYR A 108 9.54 -8.77 -21.61
N ASP A 109 9.61 -7.78 -22.49
CA ASP A 109 9.43 -7.96 -23.93
C ASP A 109 10.53 -8.86 -24.54
N PHE A 110 11.74 -8.78 -24.00
CA PHE A 110 12.84 -9.67 -24.40
C PHE A 110 12.62 -11.13 -23.94
N PHE A 111 12.15 -11.32 -22.70
CA PHE A 111 11.89 -12.65 -22.15
C PHE A 111 10.62 -13.31 -22.67
N LYS A 112 9.63 -12.53 -23.14
CA LYS A 112 8.37 -13.03 -23.71
C LYS A 112 8.56 -13.88 -24.94
N ARG A 113 9.71 -13.79 -25.62
CA ARG A 113 10.06 -14.63 -26.79
C ARG A 113 10.41 -16.08 -26.39
N ASN A 114 10.77 -16.35 -25.14
CA ASN A 114 11.10 -17.67 -24.64
C ASN A 114 9.85 -18.41 -24.14
N ASP A 115 9.60 -19.60 -24.70
CA ASP A 115 8.43 -20.41 -24.34
C ASP A 115 8.46 -20.89 -22.88
N PHE A 116 9.63 -21.13 -22.33
CA PHE A 116 9.83 -21.45 -20.91
C PHE A 116 9.27 -20.33 -20.00
N PHE A 117 9.51 -19.07 -20.33
CA PHE A 117 9.05 -17.94 -19.55
C PHE A 117 7.52 -17.77 -19.60
N LYS A 118 6.93 -18.09 -20.78
CA LYS A 118 5.46 -18.09 -20.91
C LYS A 118 4.79 -19.14 -20.04
N VAL A 119 5.37 -20.33 -19.96
CA VAL A 119 4.87 -21.42 -19.09
C VAL A 119 4.98 -21.03 -17.61
N MET A 120 6.12 -20.46 -17.21
CA MET A 120 6.34 -19.99 -15.85
C MET A 120 5.30 -18.91 -15.44
N ILE A 121 5.05 -17.92 -16.28
CA ILE A 121 4.05 -16.87 -16.03
C ILE A 121 2.64 -17.46 -15.95
N LYS A 122 2.30 -18.45 -16.82
CA LYS A 122 1.01 -19.14 -16.71
C LYS A 122 0.86 -19.86 -15.38
N GLY A 123 1.91 -20.52 -14.89
CA GLY A 123 1.93 -21.18 -13.58
C GLY A 123 1.68 -20.18 -12.43
N PHE A 124 2.35 -19.04 -12.45
CA PHE A 124 2.12 -17.98 -11.45
C PHE A 124 0.69 -17.45 -11.48
N LYS A 125 0.12 -17.22 -12.66
CA LYS A 125 -1.29 -16.77 -12.79
C LYS A 125 -2.28 -17.77 -12.19
N ILE A 126 -2.09 -19.07 -12.44
CA ILE A 126 -2.92 -20.14 -11.88
C ILE A 126 -2.76 -20.18 -10.35
N GLY A 127 -1.54 -20.05 -9.85
CA GLY A 127 -1.26 -20.00 -8.41
C GLY A 127 -1.96 -18.82 -7.71
N ILE A 128 -1.92 -17.63 -8.32
CA ILE A 128 -2.61 -16.44 -7.78
C ILE A 128 -4.12 -16.65 -7.75
N ILE A 129 -4.71 -17.21 -8.80
CA ILE A 129 -6.15 -17.54 -8.84
C ILE A 129 -6.50 -18.52 -7.73
N GLY A 130 -5.67 -19.56 -7.52
CA GLY A 130 -5.86 -20.52 -6.43
C GLY A 130 -5.80 -19.86 -5.04
N LEU A 131 -4.86 -18.94 -4.83
CA LEU A 131 -4.76 -18.18 -3.58
C LEU A 131 -5.98 -17.30 -3.34
N ILE A 132 -6.51 -16.63 -4.36
CA ILE A 132 -7.71 -15.79 -4.24
C ILE A 132 -8.93 -16.67 -3.91
N CYS A 133 -9.08 -17.79 -4.60
CA CYS A 133 -10.16 -18.75 -4.31
C CYS A 133 -10.06 -19.32 -2.88
N TYR A 134 -8.85 -19.66 -2.44
CA TYR A 134 -8.61 -20.14 -1.09
C TYR A 134 -8.91 -19.08 -0.02
N ALA A 135 -8.49 -17.84 -0.25
CA ALA A 135 -8.82 -16.72 0.63
C ALA A 135 -10.33 -16.48 0.71
N GLY A 136 -11.01 -16.52 -0.44
CA GLY A 136 -12.47 -16.43 -0.49
C GLY A 136 -13.15 -17.58 0.25
N TYR A 137 -12.65 -18.81 0.10
CA TYR A 137 -13.15 -19.97 0.82
C TYR A 137 -13.00 -19.78 2.34
N ILE A 138 -11.81 -19.38 2.84
CA ILE A 138 -11.61 -19.13 4.28
C ILE A 138 -12.57 -18.06 4.80
N ILE A 139 -12.72 -16.94 4.07
CA ILE A 139 -13.63 -15.86 4.49
C ILE A 139 -15.08 -16.35 4.55
N MET A 140 -15.48 -17.19 3.60
CA MET A 140 -16.84 -17.70 3.50
C MET A 140 -17.17 -18.73 4.59
N PHE A 141 -16.20 -19.56 4.97
CA PHE A 141 -16.42 -20.67 5.93
C PHE A 141 -15.92 -20.38 7.35
N ARG A 142 -15.36 -19.22 7.62
CA ARG A 142 -15.01 -18.82 8.98
C ARG A 142 -16.27 -18.44 9.74
N GLU A 143 -16.71 -19.28 10.65
CA GLU A 143 -18.01 -19.20 11.36
C GLU A 143 -18.31 -17.83 11.98
N GLU A 144 -17.29 -17.12 12.46
CA GLU A 144 -17.48 -15.79 13.05
C GLU A 144 -17.89 -14.71 12.03
N ILE A 145 -17.36 -14.79 10.81
CA ILE A 145 -17.70 -13.83 9.74
C ILE A 145 -19.02 -14.21 9.09
N PHE A 146 -19.29 -15.52 8.95
CA PHE A 146 -20.52 -16.03 8.36
C PHE A 146 -21.75 -15.66 9.21
N ASN A 147 -21.64 -15.72 10.52
CA ASN A 147 -22.74 -15.37 11.42
C ASN A 147 -23.04 -13.85 11.41
N SER A 148 -22.02 -13.00 11.35
CA SER A 148 -22.20 -11.54 11.36
C SER A 148 -22.64 -11.00 9.98
N PHE A 149 -22.08 -11.52 8.88
CA PHE A 149 -22.36 -11.06 7.53
C PHE A 149 -23.69 -11.57 7.01
N ASN A 150 -24.04 -12.84 7.30
CA ASN A 150 -25.27 -13.48 6.82
C ASN A 150 -26.51 -12.84 7.47
N ILE A 151 -26.46 -12.56 8.76
CA ILE A 151 -27.57 -11.92 9.47
C ILE A 151 -27.79 -10.47 9.03
N SER A 152 -26.73 -9.69 8.86
CA SER A 152 -26.84 -8.30 8.38
C SER A 152 -27.28 -8.21 6.92
N PHE A 153 -26.75 -9.07 6.05
CA PHE A 153 -27.08 -9.08 4.63
C PHE A 153 -28.52 -9.58 4.37
N ILE A 154 -28.93 -10.67 5.05
CA ILE A 154 -30.30 -11.19 4.97
C ILE A 154 -31.29 -10.16 5.52
N ARG A 155 -30.97 -9.50 6.62
CA ARG A 155 -31.83 -8.46 7.22
C ARG A 155 -31.97 -7.25 6.29
N SER A 156 -30.89 -6.83 5.60
CA SER A 156 -30.94 -5.75 4.62
C SER A 156 -31.73 -6.13 3.37
N CYS A 157 -31.54 -7.33 2.84
CA CYS A 157 -32.34 -7.84 1.71
C CYS A 157 -33.81 -7.98 2.07
N LEU A 158 -34.13 -8.50 3.26
CA LEU A 158 -35.51 -8.64 3.74
C LEU A 158 -36.20 -7.26 3.88
N ASN A 159 -35.50 -6.27 4.42
CA ASN A 159 -36.03 -4.91 4.54
C ASN A 159 -36.28 -4.24 3.19
N ILE A 160 -35.45 -4.52 2.18
CA ILE A 160 -35.65 -4.01 0.80
C ILE A 160 -36.88 -4.66 0.18
N VAL A 161 -37.03 -5.99 0.33
CA VAL A 161 -38.19 -6.74 -0.20
C VAL A 161 -39.50 -6.30 0.45
N ILE A 162 -39.50 -6.08 1.79
CA ILE A 162 -40.69 -5.60 2.53
C ILE A 162 -41.08 -4.15 2.14
N ARG A 163 -40.11 -3.33 1.70
CA ARG A 163 -40.42 -1.98 1.21
C ARG A 163 -40.94 -1.92 -0.23
N ILE A 164 -40.75 -2.98 -1.01
CA ILE A 164 -41.20 -3.07 -2.41
C ILE A 164 -42.56 -3.77 -2.51
N LEU A 165 -42.96 -4.56 -1.52
CA LEU A 165 -44.30 -5.14 -1.35
C LEU A 165 -45.23 -4.19 -0.57
#